data_24bbfdc6f5122500aeae017f4ac931b5
#
_entry.id   24bbfdc6f5122500aeae017f4ac931b5
#
_cell.length_a   1.000
_cell.length_b   1.000
_cell.length_c   1.000
_cell.angle_alpha   90.00
_cell.angle_beta   90.00
_cell.angle_gamma   90.00
#
_symmetry.space_group_name_H-M   'P 1'
#
loop_
_entity.id
_entity.type
_entity.pdbx_description
1 polymer ?
#
loop_
_entity_poly.entity_id
_entity_poly.type
_entity_poly.pdbx_seq_one_letter_code
_entity_poly.pdbx_strand_id
1 'polypeptide(L)'
;MALEGTLKDFGFADILQLIGIQRKTGVLTVENEEDAVIVRFLEGQVVGADTRRRNLENLLGSVLVSTGRITEAQLQESLRIQKSTLQRLGYVLVQSGFVDDEDLQEALRVQVSQIVFRLFRWR
;
A
#
# COMPACT_ATOMS: atom_id res chain seq x y z
N MET A 1 11.68 11.93 -12.62
CA MET A 1 12.43 11.03 -13.52
C MET A 1 11.90 9.62 -13.39
N ALA A 2 11.65 8.98 -14.50
CA ALA A 2 11.22 7.59 -14.53
C ALA A 2 12.43 6.68 -14.80
N LEU A 3 12.47 5.54 -14.11
CA LEU A 3 13.41 4.47 -14.43
C LEU A 3 12.64 3.40 -15.18
N GLU A 4 13.17 2.98 -16.31
CA GLU A 4 12.59 1.93 -17.12
C GLU A 4 13.54 0.74 -17.22
N GLY A 5 12.96 -0.45 -17.27
CA GLY A 5 13.70 -1.69 -17.36
C GLY A 5 12.84 -2.85 -16.90
N THR A 6 13.44 -4.00 -16.77
CA THR A 6 12.75 -5.18 -16.27
C THR A 6 13.43 -5.71 -15.02
N LEU A 7 12.69 -6.46 -14.21
CA LEU A 7 13.26 -7.10 -13.02
C LEU A 7 14.28 -8.20 -13.37
N LYS A 8 14.31 -8.63 -14.63
CA LYS A 8 15.35 -9.53 -15.12
C LYS A 8 16.69 -8.82 -15.27
N ASP A 9 16.64 -7.56 -15.72
CA ASP A 9 17.85 -6.75 -15.93
C ASP A 9 18.37 -6.19 -14.62
N PHE A 10 17.44 -5.79 -13.74
CA PHE A 10 17.76 -5.18 -12.45
C PHE A 10 16.92 -5.82 -11.38
N GLY A 11 17.54 -6.36 -10.35
CA GLY A 11 16.79 -6.82 -9.19
C GLY A 11 16.08 -5.64 -8.52
N PHE A 12 14.93 -5.90 -7.92
CA PHE A 12 14.15 -4.86 -7.25
C PHE A 12 14.96 -4.17 -6.14
N ALA A 13 15.75 -4.96 -5.39
CA ALA A 13 16.60 -4.42 -4.33
C ALA A 13 17.64 -3.43 -4.88
N ASP A 14 18.19 -3.72 -6.06
CA ASP A 14 19.16 -2.83 -6.70
C ASP A 14 18.54 -1.51 -7.11
N ILE A 15 17.30 -1.56 -7.62
CA ILE A 15 16.55 -0.37 -8.00
C ILE A 15 16.27 0.49 -6.78
N LEU A 16 15.82 -0.13 -5.68
CA LEU A 16 15.56 0.60 -4.44
C LEU A 16 16.82 1.25 -3.89
N GLN A 17 17.96 0.53 -3.93
CA GLN A 17 19.22 1.05 -3.48
C GLN A 17 19.65 2.27 -4.30
N LEU A 18 19.52 2.20 -5.62
CA LEU A 18 19.84 3.30 -6.51
C LEU A 18 18.99 4.53 -6.22
N ILE A 19 17.69 4.34 -6.05
CA ILE A 19 16.76 5.42 -5.72
C ILE A 19 17.13 6.05 -4.38
N GLY A 20 17.47 5.21 -3.38
CA GLY A 20 17.85 5.69 -2.06
C GLY A 20 19.14 6.50 -2.08
N ILE A 21 20.17 6.00 -2.78
CA ILE A 21 21.47 6.68 -2.86
C ILE A 21 21.31 8.03 -3.56
N GLN A 22 20.52 8.10 -4.62
CA GLN A 22 20.32 9.31 -5.39
C GLN A 22 19.26 10.23 -4.81
N ARG A 23 18.59 9.81 -3.73
CA ARG A 23 17.53 10.56 -3.06
C ARG A 23 16.45 11.05 -4.02
N LYS A 24 16.04 10.16 -4.92
CA LYS A 24 15.05 10.53 -5.93
C LYS A 24 13.65 10.63 -5.34
N THR A 25 12.89 11.57 -5.88
CA THR A 25 11.47 11.71 -5.63
C THR A 25 10.72 11.36 -6.90
N GLY A 26 9.68 10.57 -6.80
CA GLY A 26 8.90 10.17 -7.96
C GLY A 26 8.16 8.89 -7.74
N VAL A 27 7.81 8.25 -8.84
CA VAL A 27 6.98 7.04 -8.86
C VAL A 27 7.70 5.96 -9.65
N LEU A 28 7.79 4.77 -9.04
CA LEU A 28 8.27 3.56 -9.71
C LEU A 28 7.07 2.66 -9.97
N THR A 29 6.86 2.27 -11.22
CA THR A 29 5.82 1.31 -11.57
C THR A 29 6.47 0.00 -11.97
N VAL A 30 6.06 -1.09 -11.31
CA VAL A 30 6.53 -2.44 -11.62
C VAL A 30 5.33 -3.23 -12.13
N GLU A 31 5.43 -3.73 -13.36
CA GLU A 31 4.33 -4.41 -14.03
C GLU A 31 4.69 -5.83 -14.41
N ASN A 32 3.70 -6.72 -14.37
CA ASN A 32 3.74 -8.01 -15.02
C ASN A 32 2.38 -8.24 -15.71
N GLU A 33 2.16 -9.42 -16.29
CA GLU A 33 0.93 -9.71 -17.03
C GLU A 33 -0.32 -9.67 -16.14
N GLU A 34 -0.15 -9.89 -14.83
CA GLU A 34 -1.28 -10.02 -13.91
C GLU A 34 -1.57 -8.76 -13.10
N ASP A 35 -0.55 -7.92 -12.84
CA ASP A 35 -0.71 -6.80 -11.94
C ASP A 35 0.31 -5.71 -12.21
N ALA A 36 0.05 -4.55 -11.64
CA ALA A 36 1.00 -3.44 -11.61
C ALA A 36 1.05 -2.90 -10.19
N VAL A 37 2.27 -2.67 -9.70
CA VAL A 37 2.51 -2.09 -8.38
C VAL A 37 3.17 -0.73 -8.60
N ILE A 38 2.63 0.28 -7.95
CA ILE A 38 3.11 1.66 -8.03
C ILE A 38 3.70 2.00 -6.66
N VAL A 39 4.98 2.35 -6.63
CA VAL A 39 5.67 2.73 -5.39
C VAL A 39 6.05 4.20 -5.49
N ARG A 40 5.67 4.98 -4.49
CA ARG A 40 5.97 6.40 -4.44
C ARG A 40 7.15 6.66 -3.52
N PHE A 41 8.04 7.53 -3.96
CA PHE A 41 9.27 7.88 -3.24
C PHE A 41 9.33 9.38 -2.99
N LEU A 42 9.83 9.73 -1.82
CA LEU A 42 10.19 11.11 -1.49
C LEU A 42 11.62 11.08 -0.96
N GLU A 43 12.52 11.76 -1.66
CA GLU A 43 13.94 11.85 -1.31
C GLU A 43 14.58 10.48 -1.04
N GLY A 44 14.25 9.50 -1.85
CA GLY A 44 14.81 8.16 -1.79
C GLY A 44 14.09 7.21 -0.83
N GLN A 45 13.08 7.68 -0.12
CA GLN A 45 12.34 6.85 0.84
C GLN A 45 10.95 6.50 0.30
N VAL A 46 10.52 5.27 0.57
CA VAL A 46 9.18 4.82 0.18
C VAL A 46 8.15 5.51 1.07
N VAL A 47 7.23 6.26 0.46
CA VAL A 47 6.17 6.95 1.18
C VAL A 47 4.78 6.41 0.87
N GLY A 48 4.67 5.54 -0.12
CA GLY A 48 3.40 4.90 -0.43
C GLY A 48 3.56 3.82 -1.47
N ALA A 49 2.62 2.90 -1.52
CA ALA A 49 2.56 1.85 -2.52
C ALA A 49 1.10 1.55 -2.86
N ASP A 50 0.86 1.14 -4.10
CA ASP A 50 -0.48 0.90 -4.60
C ASP A 50 -0.45 -0.27 -5.58
N THR A 51 -1.57 -0.97 -5.74
CA THR A 51 -1.69 -2.02 -6.75
C THR A 51 -2.89 -1.75 -7.63
N ARG A 52 -2.78 -2.12 -8.91
CA ARG A 52 -3.85 -1.88 -9.86
C ARG A 52 -5.01 -2.85 -9.70
N ARG A 53 -4.71 -4.13 -9.40
CA ARG A 53 -5.74 -5.19 -9.34
C ARG A 53 -6.34 -5.39 -7.97
N ARG A 54 -5.59 -5.13 -6.90
CA ARG A 54 -6.10 -5.34 -5.56
C ARG A 54 -6.73 -4.07 -5.04
N ASN A 55 -7.90 -4.22 -4.47
CA ASN A 55 -8.51 -3.14 -3.74
C ASN A 55 -7.68 -2.89 -2.48
N LEU A 56 -7.00 -1.74 -2.42
CA LEU A 56 -6.18 -1.35 -1.27
C LEU A 56 -6.97 -1.30 0.02
N GLU A 57 -8.25 -0.97 -0.09
CA GLU A 57 -9.11 -0.90 1.08
C GLU A 57 -9.35 -2.27 1.67
N ASN A 58 -9.43 -3.33 0.83
CA ASN A 58 -9.50 -4.70 1.33
C ASN A 58 -8.21 -5.10 2.05
N LEU A 59 -7.05 -4.64 1.56
CA LEU A 59 -5.78 -4.90 2.24
C LEU A 59 -5.72 -4.19 3.59
N LEU A 60 -6.13 -2.93 3.65
CA LEU A 60 -6.18 -2.19 4.90
C LEU A 60 -7.10 -2.86 5.91
N GLY A 61 -8.29 -3.25 5.47
CA GLY A 61 -9.24 -3.96 6.31
C GLY A 61 -8.67 -5.26 6.85
N SER A 62 -8.01 -6.05 5.99
CA SER A 62 -7.38 -7.30 6.40
C SER A 62 -6.29 -7.09 7.44
N VAL A 63 -5.47 -6.05 7.28
CA VAL A 63 -4.41 -5.71 8.25
C VAL A 63 -5.03 -5.37 9.60
N LEU A 64 -6.07 -4.53 9.61
CA LEU A 64 -6.71 -4.10 10.84
C LEU A 64 -7.38 -5.27 11.59
N VAL A 65 -8.02 -6.17 10.86
CA VAL A 65 -8.64 -7.35 11.46
C VAL A 65 -7.57 -8.30 12.02
N SER A 66 -6.54 -8.59 11.22
CA SER A 66 -5.49 -9.55 11.62
C SER A 66 -4.65 -9.07 12.79
N THR A 67 -4.52 -7.75 12.96
CA THR A 67 -3.80 -7.17 14.11
C THR A 67 -4.69 -6.91 15.32
N GLY A 68 -5.97 -7.28 15.22
CA GLY A 68 -6.91 -7.17 16.35
C GLY A 68 -7.41 -5.76 16.62
N ARG A 69 -7.22 -4.83 15.70
CA ARG A 69 -7.63 -3.43 15.90
C ARG A 69 -9.11 -3.20 15.61
N ILE A 70 -9.69 -4.00 14.73
CA ILE A 70 -11.13 -4.02 14.48
C ILE A 70 -11.61 -5.46 14.38
N THR A 71 -12.93 -5.65 14.53
CA THR A 71 -13.58 -6.96 14.30
C THR A 71 -14.01 -7.06 12.84
N GLU A 72 -14.28 -8.31 12.41
CA GLU A 72 -14.82 -8.54 11.07
C GLU A 72 -16.16 -7.83 10.89
N ALA A 73 -17.01 -7.80 11.92
CA ALA A 73 -18.30 -7.11 11.88
C ALA A 73 -18.11 -5.60 11.66
N GLN A 74 -17.13 -4.99 12.35
CA GLN A 74 -16.82 -3.58 12.17
C GLN A 74 -16.32 -3.29 10.76
N LEU A 75 -15.50 -4.19 10.21
CA LEU A 75 -15.03 -4.06 8.84
C LEU A 75 -16.19 -4.10 7.83
N GLN A 76 -17.10 -5.05 7.97
CA GLN A 76 -18.24 -5.20 7.08
C GLN A 76 -19.14 -3.96 7.14
N GLU A 77 -19.39 -3.43 8.33
CA GLU A 77 -20.18 -2.21 8.51
C GLU A 77 -19.51 -1.01 7.82
N SER A 78 -18.19 -0.89 7.98
CA SER A 78 -17.42 0.21 7.37
C SER A 78 -17.42 0.10 5.85
N LEU A 79 -17.32 -1.10 5.31
CA LEU A 79 -17.39 -1.31 3.85
C LEU A 79 -18.77 -0.95 3.30
N ARG A 80 -19.83 -1.25 4.07
CA ARG A 80 -21.21 -0.88 3.69
C ARG A 80 -21.35 0.64 3.62
N ILE A 81 -20.85 1.35 4.63
CA ILE A 81 -20.89 2.82 4.65
C ILE A 81 -20.08 3.39 3.51
N GLN A 82 -18.91 2.82 3.24
CA GLN A 82 -18.05 3.27 2.16
C GLN A 82 -18.75 3.19 0.81
N LYS A 83 -19.43 2.08 0.53
CA LYS A 83 -20.13 1.90 -0.73
C LYS A 83 -21.21 2.94 -0.96
N SER A 84 -21.90 3.35 0.10
CA SER A 84 -22.98 4.34 -0.01
C SER A 84 -22.49 5.78 -0.04
N THR A 85 -21.31 6.06 0.56
CA THR A 85 -20.80 7.43 0.67
C THR A 85 -19.65 7.73 -0.26
N LEU A 86 -18.99 6.68 -0.81
CA LEU A 86 -17.81 6.77 -1.67
C LEU A 86 -16.60 7.40 -0.94
N GLN A 87 -16.59 7.38 0.37
CA GLN A 87 -15.47 7.85 1.19
C GLN A 87 -14.41 6.76 1.29
N ARG A 88 -13.17 7.15 1.64
CA ARG A 88 -12.10 6.19 1.85
C ARG A 88 -12.37 5.38 3.12
N LEU A 89 -12.04 4.10 3.08
CA LEU A 89 -12.28 3.19 4.22
C LEU A 89 -11.64 3.69 5.51
N GLY A 90 -10.39 4.17 5.44
CA GLY A 90 -9.70 4.71 6.62
C GLY A 90 -10.47 5.84 7.26
N TYR A 91 -10.99 6.76 6.46
CA TYR A 91 -11.81 7.86 6.95
C TYR A 91 -13.08 7.35 7.64
N VAL A 92 -13.79 6.39 7.01
CA VAL A 92 -15.00 5.81 7.60
C VAL A 92 -14.69 5.16 8.94
N LEU A 93 -13.59 4.41 9.04
CA LEU A 93 -13.21 3.72 10.28
C LEU A 93 -12.93 4.70 11.42
N VAL A 94 -12.24 5.79 11.14
CA VAL A 94 -11.94 6.81 12.14
C VAL A 94 -13.21 7.55 12.56
N GLN A 95 -14.03 7.97 11.61
CA GLN A 95 -15.27 8.70 11.89
C GLN A 95 -16.28 7.83 12.65
N SER A 96 -16.28 6.53 12.42
CA SER A 96 -17.14 5.60 13.15
C SER A 96 -16.63 5.25 14.55
N GLY A 97 -15.41 5.68 14.88
CA GLY A 97 -14.80 5.40 16.17
C GLY A 97 -14.26 3.99 16.32
N PHE A 98 -14.12 3.24 15.22
CA PHE A 98 -13.63 1.86 15.26
C PHE A 98 -12.10 1.80 15.39
N VAL A 99 -11.38 2.79 14.87
CA VAL A 99 -9.93 2.94 15.05
C VAL A 99 -9.61 4.40 15.31
N ASP A 100 -8.48 4.67 15.97
CA ASP A 100 -7.96 6.03 16.08
C ASP A 100 -6.95 6.29 14.95
N ASP A 101 -6.54 7.55 14.81
CA ASP A 101 -5.60 7.94 13.76
C ASP A 101 -4.26 7.23 13.88
N GLU A 102 -3.77 7.01 15.10
CA GLU A 102 -2.50 6.35 15.34
C GLU A 102 -2.52 4.90 14.86
N ASP A 103 -3.58 4.16 15.19
CA ASP A 103 -3.77 2.79 14.74
C ASP A 103 -3.91 2.71 13.22
N LEU A 104 -4.61 3.68 12.63
CA LEU A 104 -4.78 3.74 11.17
C LEU A 104 -3.42 3.97 10.49
N GLN A 105 -2.61 4.90 10.99
CA GLN A 105 -1.29 5.18 10.42
C GLN A 105 -0.38 3.96 10.50
N GLU A 106 -0.43 3.22 11.61
CA GLU A 106 0.34 2.00 11.78
C GLU A 106 -0.09 0.92 10.77
N ALA A 107 -1.39 0.76 10.59
CA ALA A 107 -1.92 -0.21 9.61
C ALA A 107 -1.53 0.17 8.18
N LEU A 108 -1.52 1.45 7.85
CA LEU A 108 -1.09 1.92 6.53
C LEU A 108 0.39 1.62 6.30
N ARG A 109 1.24 1.79 7.32
CA ARG A 109 2.66 1.42 7.22
C ARG A 109 2.85 -0.08 6.98
N VAL A 110 2.08 -0.91 7.67
CA VAL A 110 2.11 -2.37 7.47
C VAL A 110 1.67 -2.71 6.05
N GLN A 111 0.61 -2.08 5.56
CA GLN A 111 0.12 -2.30 4.20
C GLN A 111 1.20 -1.98 3.15
N VAL A 112 1.88 -0.83 3.28
CA VAL A 112 2.95 -0.45 2.37
C VAL A 112 4.06 -1.51 2.40
N SER A 113 4.46 -1.95 3.60
CA SER A 113 5.49 -2.98 3.76
C SER A 113 5.10 -4.28 3.07
N GLN A 114 3.86 -4.72 3.21
CA GLN A 114 3.38 -5.95 2.57
C GLN A 114 3.43 -5.86 1.06
N ILE A 115 3.03 -4.72 0.49
CA ILE A 115 3.07 -4.51 -0.96
C ILE A 115 4.51 -4.52 -1.46
N VAL A 116 5.41 -3.82 -0.78
CA VAL A 116 6.82 -3.76 -1.16
C VAL A 116 7.47 -5.14 -1.07
N PHE A 117 7.20 -5.89 0.01
CA PHE A 117 7.75 -7.25 0.16
C PHE A 117 7.34 -8.17 -0.98
N ARG A 118 6.13 -8.03 -1.51
CA ARG A 118 5.68 -8.85 -2.65
C ARG A 118 6.54 -8.60 -3.88
N LEU A 119 7.03 -7.38 -4.09
CA LEU A 119 7.88 -7.05 -5.24
C LEU A 119 9.20 -7.79 -5.21
N PHE A 120 9.74 -8.11 -4.04
CA PHE A 120 10.98 -8.89 -3.93
C PHE A 120 10.82 -10.32 -4.45
N ARG A 121 9.58 -10.80 -4.58
CA ARG A 121 9.27 -12.14 -5.08
C ARG A 121 8.86 -12.15 -6.55
N TRP A 122 8.69 -10.98 -7.13
CA TRP A 122 8.31 -10.88 -8.55
C TRP A 122 9.50 -11.24 -9.43
N ARG A 123 9.18 -11.92 -10.51
CA ARG A 123 10.17 -12.32 -11.53
C ARG A 123 9.70 -11.98 -12.93
#